data_12c19becd39b24a865995da511469f3f
#
_entry.id   12c19becd39b24a865995da511469f3f
#
_cell.length_a   1.000
_cell.length_b   1.000
_cell.length_c   1.000
_cell.angle_alpha   90.00
_cell.angle_beta   90.00
_cell.angle_gamma   90.00
#
_symmetry.space_group_name_H-M   'P 1'
#
loop_
_entity.id
_entity.type
_entity.pdbx_description
1 polymer ?
#
loop_
_entity_poly.entity_id
_entity_poly.type
_entity_poly.pdbx_seq_one_letter_code
_entity_poly.pdbx_strand_id
1 'polypeptide(L)'
;MATTTASAASSQLKPTESAAQSMPRGSMAATTAVSKIPGRSALPDEAVSNPHHRLKRGSVKGFKNPYPSCASNPSFGTMVRKIWWPSFTGDLKKPNLNPPNVPVVKPQWNTERETTDKIRATWLGHACYYVEYPSGLRVLFDPVFEDRCSPFSFMGPKRYTPKPCEIKDIPIVDAVVISHSHYDHLSHSAIVEVQKYHPDAQFFVGLGLETWFRKSGINHVTELDWWEDADLTVTVKDGDNSREISARISALPAQHSSARGLFDRDTTLWCSWGVKSGGKSVWFGGDTGYRSVPSLPPGTDDYSAEFDHLPRCPQFKQIGEFRGPFDLGLIPIGAYYPRAAFSSVHADPNDAVEIFRDTQCKRAMGIHWGTWALTMEEVLDPPKVLKEALRKRGIPEIGVFDVCDIGEAREFS
;
A
#
# COMPACT_ATOMS: atom_id res chain seq x y z
N MET A 1 40.45 -66.03 -18.63
CA MET A 1 40.78 -65.56 -17.30
C MET A 1 41.62 -64.29 -17.47
N ALA A 2 41.03 -63.10 -17.36
CA ALA A 2 41.77 -61.85 -17.32
C ALA A 2 40.91 -60.87 -16.49
N THR A 3 41.40 -60.56 -15.32
CA THR A 3 40.85 -59.60 -14.37
C THR A 3 41.32 -58.24 -14.75
N THR A 4 40.41 -57.38 -15.05
CA THR A 4 40.66 -55.92 -15.26
C THR A 4 40.20 -55.14 -14.03
N THR A 5 41.15 -54.54 -13.34
CA THR A 5 40.99 -53.60 -12.23
C THR A 5 40.68 -52.24 -12.78
N ALA A 6 39.53 -51.66 -12.38
CA ALA A 6 39.18 -50.30 -12.68
C ALA A 6 39.73 -49.33 -11.60
N SER A 7 40.55 -48.39 -12.03
CA SER A 7 41.07 -47.28 -11.21
C SER A 7 40.04 -46.19 -11.10
N ALA A 8 39.68 -45.80 -9.87
CA ALA A 8 38.84 -44.65 -9.58
C ALA A 8 39.67 -43.36 -9.56
N ALA A 9 39.41 -42.48 -10.50
CA ALA A 9 39.97 -41.14 -10.51
C ALA A 9 39.10 -40.20 -9.63
N SER A 10 39.69 -39.71 -8.54
CA SER A 10 39.10 -38.69 -7.70
C SER A 10 39.25 -37.31 -8.39
N SER A 11 38.15 -36.73 -8.87
CA SER A 11 38.12 -35.34 -9.32
C SER A 11 37.96 -34.42 -8.12
N GLN A 12 39.03 -33.70 -7.77
CA GLN A 12 39.00 -32.57 -6.83
C GLN A 12 38.23 -31.42 -7.48
N LEU A 13 37.07 -31.07 -6.92
CA LEU A 13 36.34 -29.87 -7.22
C LEU A 13 37.13 -28.67 -6.62
N LYS A 14 37.62 -27.79 -7.47
CA LYS A 14 38.15 -26.47 -7.08
C LYS A 14 37.01 -25.62 -6.48
N PRO A 15 37.28 -24.84 -5.43
CA PRO A 15 36.29 -23.87 -4.93
C PRO A 15 35.99 -22.83 -6.02
N THR A 16 34.74 -22.72 -6.40
CA THR A 16 34.27 -21.60 -7.22
C THR A 16 34.39 -20.32 -6.40
N GLU A 17 35.20 -19.38 -6.88
CA GLU A 17 35.24 -18.01 -6.39
C GLU A 17 33.83 -17.44 -6.38
N SER A 18 33.38 -17.01 -5.19
CA SER A 18 32.19 -16.20 -5.00
C SER A 18 32.35 -14.92 -5.83
N ALA A 19 31.59 -14.82 -6.91
CA ALA A 19 31.47 -13.58 -7.65
C ALA A 19 30.83 -12.54 -6.70
N ALA A 20 31.65 -11.67 -6.17
CA ALA A 20 31.21 -10.43 -5.53
C ALA A 20 30.39 -9.66 -6.58
N GLN A 21 29.06 -9.67 -6.45
CA GLN A 21 28.18 -8.88 -7.29
C GLN A 21 28.50 -7.41 -7.02
N SER A 22 29.07 -6.75 -8.02
CA SER A 22 29.32 -5.31 -7.98
C SER A 22 27.99 -4.58 -7.75
N MET A 23 27.91 -3.84 -6.65
CA MET A 23 26.86 -2.84 -6.43
C MET A 23 26.77 -1.91 -7.65
N PRO A 24 25.56 -1.46 -8.05
CA PRO A 24 25.45 -0.44 -9.10
C PRO A 24 26.25 0.79 -8.68
N ARG A 25 27.12 1.28 -9.60
CA ARG A 25 27.87 2.53 -9.40
C ARG A 25 26.86 3.67 -9.24
N GLY A 26 26.82 4.30 -8.06
CA GLY A 26 25.94 5.43 -7.74
C GLY A 26 25.30 5.38 -6.36
N SER A 27 25.31 4.25 -5.64
CA SER A 27 24.81 4.20 -4.27
C SER A 27 25.78 4.89 -3.33
N MET A 28 25.52 6.17 -3.02
CA MET A 28 26.14 6.81 -1.85
C MET A 28 25.71 6.01 -0.61
N ALA A 29 26.68 5.64 0.23
CA ALA A 29 26.39 4.95 1.48
C ALA A 29 25.47 5.84 2.32
N ALA A 30 24.33 5.31 2.70
CA ALA A 30 23.35 6.01 3.53
C ALA A 30 23.06 5.19 4.78
N THR A 31 22.83 5.85 5.90
CA THR A 31 22.36 5.23 7.14
C THR A 31 21.08 5.89 7.58
N THR A 32 20.17 5.12 8.17
CA THR A 32 18.89 5.63 8.66
C THR A 32 18.83 5.62 10.18
N ALA A 33 18.18 6.62 10.74
CA ALA A 33 17.84 6.70 12.16
C ALA A 33 16.39 7.12 12.32
N VAL A 34 15.67 6.52 13.28
CA VAL A 34 14.27 6.84 13.56
C VAL A 34 14.12 7.25 15.02
N SER A 35 13.39 8.33 15.24
CA SER A 35 12.94 8.78 16.54
C SER A 35 11.41 8.84 16.57
N LYS A 36 10.78 8.00 17.38
CA LYS A 36 9.34 8.16 17.66
C LYS A 36 9.12 9.47 18.40
N ILE A 37 8.13 10.25 17.98
CA ILE A 37 7.79 11.49 18.66
C ILE A 37 7.02 11.14 19.93
N PRO A 38 7.49 11.56 21.11
CA PRO A 38 6.80 11.31 22.36
C PRO A 38 5.41 11.97 22.38
N GLY A 39 4.39 11.19 22.66
CA GLY A 39 3.02 11.64 22.64
C GLY A 39 2.45 11.73 21.22
N ARG A 40 1.20 12.16 21.12
CA ARG A 40 0.53 12.41 19.85
C ARG A 40 0.48 13.91 19.60
N SER A 41 1.03 14.35 18.48
CA SER A 41 0.80 15.71 17.98
C SER A 41 -0.70 15.89 17.71
N ALA A 42 -1.14 17.14 17.50
CA ALA A 42 -2.55 17.50 17.33
C ALA A 42 -3.40 16.38 16.69
N LEU A 43 -4.45 15.95 17.38
CA LEU A 43 -5.34 14.86 16.98
C LEU A 43 -6.79 15.21 17.39
N PRO A 44 -7.82 14.60 16.77
CA PRO A 44 -9.20 14.78 17.19
C PRO A 44 -9.45 14.32 18.63
N ASP A 45 -10.32 15.00 19.37
CA ASP A 45 -10.62 14.66 20.77
C ASP A 45 -11.08 13.22 20.95
N GLU A 46 -11.89 12.70 20.03
CA GLU A 46 -12.35 11.31 20.07
C GLU A 46 -11.23 10.27 19.87
N ALA A 47 -10.13 10.65 19.24
CA ALA A 47 -8.98 9.77 19.01
C ALA A 47 -8.14 9.57 20.28
N VAL A 48 -8.25 10.43 21.29
CA VAL A 48 -7.50 10.38 22.55
C VAL A 48 -7.72 9.05 23.28
N SER A 49 -8.95 8.53 23.24
CA SER A 49 -9.34 7.28 23.93
C SER A 49 -8.95 6.00 23.17
N ASN A 50 -8.31 6.09 22.00
CA ASN A 50 -8.03 4.94 21.12
C ASN A 50 -9.28 4.08 20.84
N PRO A 51 -10.35 4.64 20.29
CA PRO A 51 -11.63 3.93 20.13
C PRO A 51 -11.53 2.71 19.20
N HIS A 52 -10.45 2.61 18.43
CA HIS A 52 -10.13 1.48 17.54
C HIS A 52 -9.50 0.28 18.27
N HIS A 53 -9.03 0.42 19.51
CA HIS A 53 -8.45 -0.68 20.26
C HIS A 53 -9.53 -1.64 20.79
N ARG A 54 -9.32 -2.93 20.64
CA ARG A 54 -10.05 -3.98 21.34
C ARG A 54 -9.25 -4.41 22.58
N LEU A 55 -9.72 -4.01 23.75
CA LEU A 55 -9.03 -4.30 25.01
C LEU A 55 -9.55 -5.60 25.64
N LYS A 56 -8.65 -6.39 26.22
CA LYS A 56 -8.95 -7.51 27.12
C LYS A 56 -8.05 -7.44 28.33
N ARG A 57 -8.65 -7.26 29.51
CA ARG A 57 -7.92 -7.10 30.79
C ARG A 57 -6.87 -5.97 30.71
N GLY A 58 -7.24 -4.82 30.10
CA GLY A 58 -6.37 -3.65 29.97
C GLY A 58 -5.30 -3.72 28.89
N SER A 59 -5.16 -4.86 28.18
CA SER A 59 -4.18 -5.00 27.09
C SER A 59 -4.86 -5.01 25.74
N VAL A 60 -4.25 -4.39 24.73
CA VAL A 60 -4.70 -4.43 23.33
C VAL A 60 -4.61 -5.87 22.82
N LYS A 61 -5.71 -6.40 22.29
CA LYS A 61 -5.80 -7.76 21.74
C LYS A 61 -6.24 -7.74 20.27
N GLY A 62 -6.35 -6.59 19.69
CA GLY A 62 -6.70 -6.36 18.29
C GLY A 62 -7.40 -5.02 18.11
N PHE A 63 -7.94 -4.83 16.92
CA PHE A 63 -8.44 -3.54 16.46
C PHE A 63 -9.86 -3.65 15.90
N LYS A 64 -10.52 -2.53 15.70
CA LYS A 64 -11.86 -2.43 15.12
C LYS A 64 -12.03 -1.07 14.43
N ASN A 65 -12.92 -1.00 13.46
CA ASN A 65 -13.40 0.28 12.94
C ASN A 65 -14.36 0.90 13.97
N PRO A 66 -14.10 2.11 14.46
CA PRO A 66 -14.87 2.67 15.58
C PRO A 66 -16.15 3.40 15.16
N TYR A 67 -16.37 3.65 13.85
CA TYR A 67 -17.45 4.51 13.35
C TYR A 67 -18.58 3.72 12.68
N PRO A 68 -19.82 4.27 12.70
CA PRO A 68 -20.99 3.65 12.04
C PRO A 68 -20.85 3.51 10.52
N SER A 69 -19.95 4.28 9.89
CA SER A 69 -19.63 4.13 8.47
C SER A 69 -19.10 2.74 8.09
N CYS A 70 -18.58 1.99 9.06
CA CYS A 70 -18.28 0.57 8.95
C CYS A 70 -19.32 -0.24 9.70
N ALA A 71 -20.53 -0.39 9.15
CA ALA A 71 -21.63 -1.08 9.81
C ALA A 71 -21.35 -2.57 10.12
N SER A 72 -20.55 -3.24 9.29
CA SER A 72 -20.03 -4.59 9.56
C SER A 72 -18.82 -4.87 8.64
N ASN A 73 -17.75 -5.40 9.20
CA ASN A 73 -16.71 -6.03 8.37
C ASN A 73 -17.32 -7.27 7.70
N PRO A 74 -17.00 -7.56 6.43
CA PRO A 74 -17.51 -8.73 5.74
C PRO A 74 -17.21 -10.01 6.56
N SER A 75 -18.28 -10.69 7.01
CA SER A 75 -18.14 -11.99 7.66
C SER A 75 -18.06 -13.11 6.62
N PHE A 76 -17.60 -14.30 7.03
CA PHE A 76 -17.62 -15.48 6.16
C PHE A 76 -19.02 -15.74 5.58
N GLY A 77 -20.06 -15.64 6.39
CA GLY A 77 -21.45 -15.77 5.93
C GLY A 77 -21.85 -14.70 4.91
N THR A 78 -21.36 -13.48 5.05
CA THR A 78 -21.56 -12.39 4.08
C THR A 78 -20.88 -12.72 2.75
N MET A 79 -19.65 -13.21 2.78
CA MET A 79 -18.90 -13.63 1.59
C MET A 79 -19.61 -14.77 0.85
N VAL A 80 -20.04 -15.81 1.59
CA VAL A 80 -20.79 -16.93 1.00
C VAL A 80 -22.07 -16.43 0.32
N ARG A 81 -22.89 -15.64 1.02
CA ARG A 81 -24.21 -15.21 0.52
C ARG A 81 -24.13 -14.17 -0.60
N LYS A 82 -23.16 -13.21 -0.51
CA LYS A 82 -23.11 -12.06 -1.43
C LYS A 82 -22.15 -12.25 -2.60
N ILE A 83 -21.27 -13.25 -2.54
CA ILE A 83 -20.24 -13.45 -3.56
C ILE A 83 -20.24 -14.90 -4.05
N TRP A 84 -19.98 -15.88 -3.20
CA TRP A 84 -19.80 -17.27 -3.64
C TRP A 84 -21.06 -17.86 -4.23
N TRP A 85 -22.21 -17.69 -3.54
CA TRP A 85 -23.48 -18.20 -4.03
C TRP A 85 -23.92 -17.53 -5.35
N PRO A 86 -23.93 -16.17 -5.48
CA PRO A 86 -24.25 -15.52 -6.75
C PRO A 86 -23.24 -15.82 -7.87
N SER A 87 -21.95 -16.04 -7.54
CA SER A 87 -20.96 -16.48 -8.54
C SER A 87 -21.21 -17.90 -9.01
N PHE A 88 -21.68 -18.78 -8.13
CA PHE A 88 -22.03 -20.15 -8.47
C PHE A 88 -23.32 -20.24 -9.31
N THR A 89 -24.30 -19.43 -9.01
CA THR A 89 -25.58 -19.35 -9.78
C THR A 89 -25.42 -18.59 -11.10
N GLY A 90 -24.31 -17.89 -11.33
CA GLY A 90 -24.06 -17.07 -12.52
C GLY A 90 -24.66 -15.66 -12.45
N ASP A 91 -25.28 -15.29 -11.32
CA ASP A 91 -25.83 -13.95 -11.09
C ASP A 91 -24.72 -12.90 -10.93
N LEU A 92 -23.53 -13.32 -10.54
CA LEU A 92 -22.34 -12.48 -10.40
C LEU A 92 -21.22 -13.01 -11.30
N LYS A 93 -20.91 -12.27 -12.35
CA LYS A 93 -19.87 -12.63 -13.31
C LYS A 93 -18.50 -12.22 -12.81
N LYS A 94 -17.51 -13.07 -13.09
CA LYS A 94 -16.09 -12.72 -12.89
C LYS A 94 -15.63 -11.75 -13.98
N PRO A 95 -14.70 -10.83 -13.68
CA PRO A 95 -14.15 -9.91 -14.67
C PRO A 95 -13.44 -10.66 -15.79
N ASN A 96 -13.48 -10.07 -16.99
CA ASN A 96 -12.71 -10.56 -18.13
C ASN A 96 -11.25 -10.12 -18.00
N LEU A 97 -10.35 -11.08 -17.85
CA LEU A 97 -8.90 -10.83 -17.71
C LEU A 97 -8.13 -10.94 -19.05
N ASN A 98 -8.81 -11.19 -20.16
CA ASN A 98 -8.17 -11.42 -21.47
C ASN A 98 -8.87 -10.59 -22.58
N PRO A 99 -8.16 -9.67 -23.24
CA PRO A 99 -6.80 -9.22 -22.94
C PRO A 99 -6.76 -8.25 -21.74
N PRO A 100 -5.72 -8.29 -20.92
CA PRO A 100 -5.50 -7.25 -19.92
C PRO A 100 -5.17 -5.95 -20.63
N ASN A 101 -5.94 -4.89 -20.35
CA ASN A 101 -5.81 -3.61 -21.04
C ASN A 101 -5.13 -2.53 -20.18
N VAL A 102 -4.36 -2.95 -19.18
CA VAL A 102 -3.55 -2.03 -18.37
C VAL A 102 -2.12 -2.07 -18.91
N PRO A 103 -1.63 -1.01 -19.54
CA PRO A 103 -0.28 -0.98 -20.08
C PRO A 103 0.76 -1.09 -18.99
N VAL A 104 1.89 -1.73 -19.32
CA VAL A 104 3.05 -1.85 -18.44
C VAL A 104 4.28 -1.36 -19.17
N VAL A 105 4.95 -0.38 -18.60
CA VAL A 105 6.17 0.21 -19.14
C VAL A 105 7.34 -0.05 -18.17
N LYS A 106 8.56 -0.05 -18.69
CA LYS A 106 9.74 -0.16 -17.84
C LYS A 106 9.96 1.16 -17.10
N PRO A 107 10.08 1.15 -15.75
CA PRO A 107 10.32 2.36 -14.99
C PRO A 107 11.63 3.06 -15.40
N GLN A 108 11.60 4.38 -15.39
CA GLN A 108 12.78 5.21 -15.54
C GLN A 108 13.17 5.74 -14.18
N TRP A 109 14.36 5.37 -13.70
CA TRP A 109 14.84 5.70 -12.37
C TRP A 109 15.75 6.94 -12.36
N ASN A 110 15.59 7.78 -11.34
CA ASN A 110 16.66 8.69 -10.96
C ASN A 110 17.63 7.91 -10.08
N THR A 111 18.82 7.65 -10.61
CA THR A 111 19.87 6.88 -9.89
C THR A 111 20.58 7.69 -8.83
N GLU A 112 20.43 9.02 -8.89
CA GLU A 112 21.04 9.95 -7.94
C GLU A 112 19.98 10.63 -7.07
N ARG A 113 20.42 11.19 -5.95
CA ARG A 113 19.56 11.93 -5.02
C ARG A 113 19.50 13.41 -5.41
N GLU A 114 19.21 13.69 -6.67
CA GLU A 114 19.02 15.07 -7.09
C GLU A 114 17.84 15.70 -6.33
N THR A 115 18.04 16.92 -5.87
CA THR A 115 16.98 17.71 -5.27
C THR A 115 16.22 18.46 -6.36
N THR A 116 14.93 18.25 -6.40
CA THR A 116 14.00 19.00 -7.27
C THR A 116 12.99 19.72 -6.38
N ASP A 117 12.13 20.53 -6.96
CA ASP A 117 10.99 21.13 -6.27
C ASP A 117 9.72 20.27 -6.32
N LYS A 118 9.81 19.08 -6.97
CA LYS A 118 8.68 18.20 -7.26
C LYS A 118 8.76 16.87 -6.56
N ILE A 119 7.60 16.29 -6.25
CA ILE A 119 7.45 14.88 -5.99
C ILE A 119 7.45 14.14 -7.33
N ARG A 120 8.18 13.03 -7.41
CA ARG A 120 8.07 12.10 -8.51
C ARG A 120 7.56 10.76 -7.99
N ALA A 121 6.41 10.29 -8.50
CA ALA A 121 5.76 9.06 -8.05
C ALA A 121 5.65 8.08 -9.21
N THR A 122 6.21 6.88 -9.04
CA THR A 122 6.19 5.79 -10.03
C THR A 122 5.28 4.68 -9.55
N TRP A 123 4.24 4.35 -10.35
CA TRP A 123 3.35 3.25 -10.01
C TRP A 123 3.95 1.89 -10.38
N LEU A 124 4.11 0.99 -9.40
CA LEU A 124 4.69 -0.33 -9.62
C LEU A 124 3.63 -1.45 -9.69
N GLY A 125 2.36 -1.07 -9.77
CA GLY A 125 1.20 -1.95 -9.82
C GLY A 125 0.50 -2.08 -8.47
N HIS A 126 -0.81 -2.37 -8.50
CA HIS A 126 -1.66 -2.48 -7.32
C HIS A 126 -1.58 -1.24 -6.41
N ALA A 127 -1.25 -1.42 -5.14
CA ALA A 127 -1.01 -0.33 -4.20
C ALA A 127 0.47 0.11 -4.15
N CYS A 128 1.37 -0.57 -4.87
CA CYS A 128 2.81 -0.31 -4.80
C CYS A 128 3.18 0.96 -5.57
N TYR A 129 3.72 1.94 -4.85
CA TYR A 129 4.30 3.17 -5.39
C TYR A 129 5.72 3.39 -4.89
N TYR A 130 6.59 3.85 -5.78
CA TYR A 130 7.90 4.38 -5.43
C TYR A 130 7.86 5.90 -5.55
N VAL A 131 8.14 6.60 -4.43
CA VAL A 131 8.03 8.05 -4.35
C VAL A 131 9.37 8.68 -4.02
N GLU A 132 9.76 9.63 -4.87
CA GLU A 132 10.97 10.42 -4.78
C GLU A 132 10.60 11.85 -4.33
N TYR A 133 11.14 12.26 -3.18
CA TYR A 133 10.87 13.58 -2.60
C TYR A 133 11.93 14.60 -3.00
N PRO A 134 11.59 15.91 -2.97
CA PRO A 134 12.54 16.99 -3.25
C PRO A 134 13.80 16.97 -2.38
N SER A 135 13.68 16.50 -1.14
CA SER A 135 14.81 16.34 -0.21
C SER A 135 15.84 15.30 -0.66
N GLY A 136 15.48 14.44 -1.62
CA GLY A 136 16.25 13.26 -1.99
C GLY A 136 15.82 11.98 -1.26
N LEU A 137 14.80 12.03 -0.37
CA LEU A 137 14.21 10.84 0.26
C LEU A 137 13.54 9.95 -0.79
N ARG A 138 13.65 8.63 -0.59
CA ARG A 138 13.06 7.59 -1.45
C ARG A 138 12.20 6.63 -0.62
N VAL A 139 10.91 6.58 -0.91
CA VAL A 139 9.93 5.78 -0.15
C VAL A 139 9.23 4.78 -1.05
N LEU A 140 9.16 3.55 -0.60
CA LEU A 140 8.44 2.47 -1.26
C LEU A 140 7.21 2.10 -0.42
N PHE A 141 6.02 2.16 -1.03
CA PHE A 141 4.74 1.86 -0.39
C PHE A 141 4.26 0.48 -0.82
N ASP A 142 3.82 -0.34 0.13
CA ASP A 142 3.21 -1.67 -0.03
C ASP A 142 3.85 -2.53 -1.16
N PRO A 143 5.15 -2.87 -1.07
CA PRO A 143 5.83 -3.61 -2.13
C PRO A 143 5.36 -5.06 -2.19
N VAL A 144 4.66 -5.43 -3.29
CA VAL A 144 4.28 -6.81 -3.60
C VAL A 144 4.61 -7.12 -5.06
N PHE A 145 5.55 -8.02 -5.27
CA PHE A 145 6.10 -8.36 -6.59
C PHE A 145 5.81 -9.79 -7.03
N GLU A 146 5.11 -10.58 -6.21
CA GLU A 146 4.76 -11.96 -6.52
C GLU A 146 3.68 -12.05 -7.60
N ASP A 147 3.64 -13.22 -8.24
CA ASP A 147 2.57 -13.57 -9.17
C ASP A 147 1.21 -13.69 -8.48
N ARG A 148 1.21 -14.16 -7.22
CA ARG A 148 -0.01 -14.37 -6.44
C ARG A 148 0.04 -13.65 -5.11
N CYS A 149 -1.02 -12.93 -4.80
CA CYS A 149 -1.23 -12.36 -3.47
C CYS A 149 -1.89 -13.42 -2.55
N SER A 150 -1.12 -14.39 -2.13
CA SER A 150 -1.59 -15.57 -1.39
C SER A 150 -0.47 -16.18 -0.55
N PRO A 151 -0.79 -16.89 0.56
CA PRO A 151 0.20 -17.69 1.29
C PRO A 151 0.77 -18.84 0.46
N PHE A 152 0.12 -19.20 -0.66
CA PHE A 152 0.51 -20.33 -1.51
C PHE A 152 0.86 -19.86 -2.91
N SER A 153 2.00 -20.30 -3.45
CA SER A 153 2.45 -19.96 -4.81
C SER A 153 1.59 -20.56 -5.93
N PHE A 154 0.82 -21.61 -5.61
CA PHE A 154 0.00 -22.36 -6.58
C PHE A 154 -1.50 -22.01 -6.52
N MET A 155 -1.96 -21.29 -5.51
CA MET A 155 -3.38 -20.99 -5.28
C MET A 155 -3.59 -19.53 -4.89
N GLY A 156 -4.78 -18.98 -5.16
CA GLY A 156 -5.14 -17.58 -4.89
C GLY A 156 -5.06 -16.69 -6.14
N PRO A 157 -5.41 -15.40 -6.02
CA PRO A 157 -5.43 -14.47 -7.14
C PRO A 157 -4.07 -14.38 -7.82
N LYS A 158 -4.05 -14.55 -9.16
CA LYS A 158 -2.84 -14.44 -9.98
C LYS A 158 -2.83 -13.09 -10.69
N ARG A 159 -1.64 -12.48 -10.82
CA ARG A 159 -1.45 -11.28 -11.63
C ARG A 159 -1.97 -11.51 -13.05
N TYR A 160 -2.72 -10.56 -13.57
CA TYR A 160 -3.08 -10.50 -14.98
C TYR A 160 -2.23 -9.48 -15.76
N THR A 161 -1.48 -8.62 -15.07
CA THR A 161 -0.45 -7.75 -15.65
C THR A 161 0.94 -8.18 -15.20
N PRO A 162 1.99 -8.07 -16.05
CA PRO A 162 3.36 -8.36 -15.63
C PRO A 162 3.86 -7.32 -14.60
N LYS A 163 4.92 -7.68 -13.85
CA LYS A 163 5.66 -6.70 -13.04
C LYS A 163 6.44 -5.75 -13.94
N PRO A 164 6.55 -4.47 -13.59
CA PRO A 164 7.32 -3.51 -14.39
C PRO A 164 8.84 -3.63 -14.18
N CYS A 165 9.27 -4.16 -13.04
CA CYS A 165 10.67 -4.32 -12.64
C CYS A 165 10.82 -5.40 -11.56
N GLU A 166 12.06 -5.69 -11.17
CA GLU A 166 12.40 -6.42 -9.94
C GLU A 166 12.83 -5.43 -8.84
N ILE A 167 12.77 -5.84 -7.58
CA ILE A 167 13.18 -4.99 -6.44
C ILE A 167 14.64 -4.56 -6.56
N LYS A 168 15.51 -5.46 -7.06
CA LYS A 168 16.93 -5.14 -7.32
C LYS A 168 17.18 -4.04 -8.34
N ASP A 169 16.19 -3.72 -9.17
CA ASP A 169 16.28 -2.67 -10.20
C ASP A 169 15.95 -1.27 -9.63
N ILE A 170 15.36 -1.20 -8.43
CA ILE A 170 15.08 0.05 -7.74
C ILE A 170 16.41 0.58 -7.16
N PRO A 171 16.83 1.81 -7.51
CA PRO A 171 18.21 2.24 -7.18
C PRO A 171 18.41 2.57 -5.70
N ILE A 172 17.42 3.15 -5.04
CA ILE A 172 17.53 3.65 -3.67
C ILE A 172 16.19 3.44 -2.97
N VAL A 173 16.21 2.87 -1.75
CA VAL A 173 15.05 2.82 -0.84
C VAL A 173 15.51 3.20 0.55
N ASP A 174 15.01 4.32 1.09
CA ASP A 174 15.30 4.78 2.45
C ASP A 174 14.25 4.32 3.45
N ALA A 175 13.00 4.28 3.00
CA ALA A 175 11.87 3.85 3.81
C ALA A 175 10.93 2.96 3.02
N VAL A 176 10.37 1.98 3.72
CA VAL A 176 9.24 1.16 3.25
C VAL A 176 8.08 1.39 4.20
N VAL A 177 6.92 1.69 3.64
CA VAL A 177 5.70 1.93 4.40
C VAL A 177 4.67 0.86 4.06
N ILE A 178 4.17 0.16 5.07
CA ILE A 178 3.20 -0.93 4.93
C ILE A 178 1.87 -0.52 5.54
N SER A 179 0.82 -0.54 4.73
CA SER A 179 -0.53 -0.16 5.19
C SER A 179 -1.13 -1.18 6.16
N HIS A 180 -1.09 -2.46 5.82
CA HIS A 180 -1.66 -3.52 6.63
C HIS A 180 -1.14 -4.92 6.22
N SER A 181 -1.64 -5.97 6.86
CA SER A 181 -1.06 -7.31 6.77
C SER A 181 -1.63 -8.22 5.67
N HIS A 182 -2.57 -7.79 4.83
CA HIS A 182 -3.06 -8.63 3.74
C HIS A 182 -1.96 -8.99 2.74
N TYR A 183 -2.12 -10.11 2.03
CA TYR A 183 -1.06 -10.65 1.16
C TYR A 183 -0.78 -9.81 -0.09
N ASP A 184 -1.70 -8.98 -0.50
CA ASP A 184 -1.56 -8.02 -1.61
C ASP A 184 -0.91 -6.69 -1.20
N HIS A 185 -0.59 -6.51 0.11
CA HIS A 185 0.10 -5.34 0.66
C HIS A 185 1.38 -5.70 1.42
N LEU A 186 1.41 -6.86 2.09
CA LEU A 186 2.58 -7.33 2.83
C LEU A 186 3.05 -8.69 2.29
N SER A 187 4.08 -8.66 1.47
CA SER A 187 4.75 -9.82 0.92
C SER A 187 6.04 -10.11 1.67
N HIS A 188 6.19 -11.35 2.18
CA HIS A 188 7.40 -11.76 2.88
C HIS A 188 8.63 -11.75 1.96
N SER A 189 8.50 -12.29 0.75
CA SER A 189 9.62 -12.34 -0.20
C SER A 189 10.05 -10.93 -0.65
N ALA A 190 9.09 -10.03 -0.94
CA ALA A 190 9.41 -8.65 -1.29
C ALA A 190 10.14 -7.92 -0.15
N ILE A 191 9.69 -8.09 1.09
CA ILE A 191 10.35 -7.47 2.27
C ILE A 191 11.77 -7.99 2.46
N VAL A 192 11.99 -9.30 2.31
CA VAL A 192 13.33 -9.90 2.40
C VAL A 192 14.22 -9.43 1.24
N GLU A 193 13.69 -9.29 0.03
CA GLU A 193 14.44 -8.72 -1.10
C GLU A 193 14.80 -7.24 -0.87
N VAL A 194 13.88 -6.43 -0.36
CA VAL A 194 14.19 -5.05 0.02
C VAL A 194 15.32 -5.02 1.04
N GLN A 195 15.24 -5.79 2.13
CA GLN A 195 16.32 -5.87 3.13
C GLN A 195 17.66 -6.31 2.53
N LYS A 196 17.63 -7.19 1.54
CA LYS A 196 18.85 -7.68 0.86
C LYS A 196 19.51 -6.60 0.00
N TYR A 197 18.74 -5.83 -0.76
CA TYR A 197 19.27 -4.84 -1.70
C TYR A 197 19.38 -3.43 -1.12
N HIS A 198 18.61 -3.15 -0.06
CA HIS A 198 18.57 -1.86 0.66
C HIS A 198 18.64 -2.11 2.18
N PRO A 199 19.78 -2.59 2.70
CA PRO A 199 19.91 -3.05 4.09
C PRO A 199 19.65 -1.97 5.14
N ASP A 200 19.84 -0.70 4.79
CA ASP A 200 19.60 0.45 5.68
C ASP A 200 18.17 1.00 5.58
N ALA A 201 17.30 0.42 4.74
CA ALA A 201 15.92 0.85 4.61
C ALA A 201 15.16 0.66 5.93
N GLN A 202 14.42 1.69 6.36
CA GLN A 202 13.59 1.66 7.55
C GLN A 202 12.16 1.28 7.20
N PHE A 203 11.59 0.29 7.90
CA PHE A 203 10.20 -0.15 7.70
C PHE A 203 9.28 0.54 8.71
N PHE A 204 8.15 1.08 8.21
CA PHE A 204 7.09 1.68 9.03
C PHE A 204 5.82 0.84 8.88
N VAL A 205 5.25 0.43 10.01
CA VAL A 205 4.14 -0.54 10.06
C VAL A 205 3.13 -0.17 11.15
N GLY A 206 1.89 -0.64 11.02
CA GLY A 206 0.88 -0.51 12.07
C GLY A 206 1.14 -1.42 13.27
N LEU A 207 0.57 -1.08 14.43
CA LEU A 207 0.70 -1.83 15.68
C LEU A 207 0.44 -3.34 15.50
N GLY A 208 1.30 -4.15 16.14
CA GLY A 208 1.25 -5.60 16.15
C GLY A 208 2.05 -6.27 15.04
N LEU A 209 2.62 -5.52 14.08
CA LEU A 209 3.41 -6.07 12.98
C LEU A 209 4.91 -6.18 13.29
N GLU A 210 5.47 -5.40 14.22
CA GLU A 210 6.90 -5.42 14.54
C GLU A 210 7.42 -6.83 14.84
N THR A 211 6.67 -7.61 15.62
CA THR A 211 7.05 -9.00 15.95
C THR A 211 7.17 -9.89 14.70
N TRP A 212 6.31 -9.69 13.70
CA TRP A 212 6.37 -10.44 12.44
C TRP A 212 7.62 -10.06 11.63
N PHE A 213 7.94 -8.77 11.54
CA PHE A 213 9.15 -8.28 10.88
C PHE A 213 10.42 -8.81 11.54
N ARG A 214 10.54 -8.71 12.87
CA ARG A 214 11.70 -9.23 13.62
C ARG A 214 11.87 -10.73 13.46
N LYS A 215 10.79 -11.53 13.47
CA LYS A 215 10.83 -12.97 13.18
C LYS A 215 11.26 -13.27 11.74
N SER A 216 11.05 -12.35 10.81
CA SER A 216 11.51 -12.43 9.41
C SER A 216 12.96 -11.96 9.24
N GLY A 217 13.68 -11.64 10.33
CA GLY A 217 15.07 -11.19 10.31
C GLY A 217 15.24 -9.69 10.05
N ILE A 218 14.15 -8.91 10.06
CA ILE A 218 14.17 -7.48 9.77
C ILE A 218 14.09 -6.70 11.08
N ASN A 219 15.19 -5.99 11.41
CA ASN A 219 15.30 -5.26 12.66
C ASN A 219 15.08 -3.74 12.51
N HIS A 220 15.24 -3.19 11.31
CA HIS A 220 14.98 -1.79 11.00
C HIS A 220 13.48 -1.56 10.79
N VAL A 221 12.68 -1.78 11.83
CA VAL A 221 11.22 -1.65 11.82
C VAL A 221 10.73 -0.79 12.97
N THR A 222 9.81 0.11 12.66
CA THR A 222 9.13 0.99 13.61
C THR A 222 7.62 0.79 13.45
N GLU A 223 6.94 0.31 14.50
CA GLU A 223 5.49 0.25 14.52
C GLU A 223 4.89 1.48 15.21
N LEU A 224 3.79 1.98 14.64
CA LEU A 224 3.06 3.15 15.12
C LEU A 224 1.57 2.84 15.25
N ASP A 225 0.94 3.54 16.20
CA ASP A 225 -0.51 3.60 16.35
C ASP A 225 -1.10 4.75 15.53
N TRP A 226 -2.41 4.77 15.31
CA TRP A 226 -3.07 5.90 14.66
C TRP A 226 -2.75 7.22 15.38
N TRP A 227 -2.44 8.25 14.60
CA TRP A 227 -2.04 9.58 15.06
C TRP A 227 -0.66 9.65 15.73
N GLU A 228 0.11 8.58 15.71
CA GLU A 228 1.51 8.62 16.11
C GLU A 228 2.41 9.01 14.93
N ASP A 229 3.45 9.76 15.26
CA ASP A 229 4.43 10.26 14.31
C ASP A 229 5.83 9.75 14.66
N ALA A 230 6.67 9.62 13.65
CA ALA A 230 8.10 9.37 13.80
C ALA A 230 8.90 10.28 12.87
N ASP A 231 10.05 10.75 13.34
CA ASP A 231 11.04 11.41 12.49
C ASP A 231 12.04 10.39 11.97
N LEU A 232 12.25 10.39 10.66
CA LEU A 232 13.28 9.63 9.96
C LEU A 232 14.38 10.60 9.54
N THR A 233 15.63 10.29 9.90
CA THR A 233 16.82 10.96 9.39
C THR A 233 17.61 9.98 8.55
N VAL A 234 17.92 10.37 7.32
CA VAL A 234 18.80 9.63 6.40
C VAL A 234 20.08 10.42 6.25
N THR A 235 21.20 9.88 6.73
CA THR A 235 22.52 10.47 6.58
C THR A 235 23.18 9.89 5.34
N VAL A 236 23.38 10.71 4.33
CA VAL A 236 24.00 10.36 3.05
C VAL A 236 25.45 10.85 3.05
N LYS A 237 26.39 9.93 2.79
CA LYS A 237 27.82 10.25 2.70
C LYS A 237 28.23 10.46 1.24
N ASP A 238 28.92 11.58 0.99
CA ASP A 238 29.54 11.91 -0.30
C ASP A 238 30.99 12.28 -0.06
N GLY A 239 31.90 11.29 -0.16
CA GLY A 239 33.27 11.41 0.24
C GLY A 239 33.42 11.78 1.73
N ASP A 240 34.11 12.89 2.02
CA ASP A 240 34.26 13.42 3.37
C ASP A 240 33.06 14.27 3.85
N ASN A 241 32.12 14.56 2.96
CA ASN A 241 30.93 15.31 3.30
C ASN A 241 29.79 14.38 3.71
N SER A 242 28.88 14.88 4.56
CA SER A 242 27.64 14.22 4.88
C SER A 242 26.48 15.19 4.75
N ARG A 243 25.33 14.68 4.26
CA ARG A 243 24.08 15.43 4.17
C ARG A 243 23.00 14.66 4.88
N GLU A 244 22.19 15.35 5.66
CA GLU A 244 21.00 14.78 6.30
C GLU A 244 19.74 15.11 5.51
N ILE A 245 18.90 14.09 5.35
CA ILE A 245 17.56 14.19 4.79
C ILE A 245 16.58 13.84 5.91
N SER A 246 15.69 14.76 6.24
CA SER A 246 14.69 14.57 7.30
C SER A 246 13.32 14.31 6.71
N ALA A 247 12.56 13.43 7.35
CA ALA A 247 11.17 13.16 7.02
C ALA A 247 10.34 12.95 8.29
N ARG A 248 9.06 13.37 8.23
CA ARG A 248 8.03 13.02 9.20
C ARG A 248 7.15 11.92 8.61
N ILE A 249 7.00 10.82 9.35
CA ILE A 249 6.15 9.67 9.01
C ILE A 249 5.02 9.62 10.02
N SER A 250 3.77 9.71 9.55
CA SER A 250 2.56 9.72 10.37
C SER A 250 1.72 8.48 10.09
N ALA A 251 1.45 7.65 11.10
CA ALA A 251 0.46 6.60 10.99
C ALA A 251 -0.94 7.19 11.20
N LEU A 252 -1.82 7.03 10.23
CA LEU A 252 -3.12 7.67 10.17
C LEU A 252 -4.24 6.63 10.05
N PRO A 253 -5.46 6.98 10.46
CA PRO A 253 -6.60 6.09 10.35
C PRO A 253 -6.92 5.65 8.92
N ALA A 254 -7.48 4.43 8.82
CA ALA A 254 -8.17 3.90 7.64
C ALA A 254 -9.35 3.05 8.09
N GLN A 255 -10.32 2.81 7.22
CA GLN A 255 -11.49 1.96 7.50
C GLN A 255 -11.33 0.63 6.78
N HIS A 256 -10.65 -0.33 7.43
CA HIS A 256 -10.34 -1.61 6.80
C HIS A 256 -10.31 -2.77 7.82
N SER A 257 -9.51 -3.79 7.55
CA SER A 257 -9.29 -4.95 8.42
C SER A 257 -7.89 -5.51 8.20
N SER A 258 -7.50 -6.50 8.98
CA SER A 258 -6.26 -7.23 8.78
C SER A 258 -6.45 -8.72 9.00
N ALA A 259 -5.74 -9.54 8.24
CA ALA A 259 -5.62 -10.99 8.45
C ALA A 259 -4.49 -11.57 7.58
N ARG A 260 -3.81 -12.60 8.06
CA ARG A 260 -2.91 -13.47 7.28
C ARG A 260 -3.24 -14.95 7.43
N GLY A 261 -3.91 -15.32 8.51
CA GLY A 261 -4.30 -16.68 8.82
C GLY A 261 -5.78 -16.79 9.21
N LEU A 262 -6.17 -17.96 9.68
CA LEU A 262 -7.56 -18.24 10.06
C LEU A 262 -7.98 -17.61 11.40
N PHE A 263 -6.99 -17.29 12.29
CA PHE A 263 -7.27 -16.92 13.68
C PHE A 263 -6.67 -15.57 14.10
N ASP A 264 -6.06 -14.83 13.16
CA ASP A 264 -5.38 -13.57 13.43
C ASP A 264 -6.11 -12.33 12.91
N ARG A 265 -7.41 -12.50 12.55
CA ARG A 265 -8.22 -11.40 12.05
C ARG A 265 -8.22 -10.21 13.02
N ASP A 266 -7.90 -9.04 12.49
CA ASP A 266 -7.88 -7.76 13.20
C ASP A 266 -6.96 -7.76 14.44
N THR A 267 -5.90 -8.59 14.45
CA THR A 267 -4.90 -8.60 15.52
C THR A 267 -3.76 -7.61 15.27
N THR A 268 -3.59 -7.15 14.04
CA THR A 268 -2.66 -6.08 13.65
C THR A 268 -3.43 -4.88 13.13
N LEU A 269 -2.89 -3.68 13.31
CA LEU A 269 -3.53 -2.44 12.90
C LEU A 269 -3.33 -2.20 11.41
N TRP A 270 -4.36 -1.71 10.74
CA TRP A 270 -4.32 -1.14 9.39
C TRP A 270 -4.19 0.38 9.49
N CYS A 271 -3.38 0.98 8.62
CA CYS A 271 -3.10 2.41 8.62
C CYS A 271 -3.13 2.98 7.20
N SER A 272 -3.61 4.21 7.07
CA SER A 272 -3.13 5.10 6.03
C SER A 272 -1.89 5.84 6.55
N TRP A 273 -1.14 6.50 5.67
CA TRP A 273 0.12 7.09 6.06
C TRP A 273 0.32 8.49 5.47
N GLY A 274 0.83 9.40 6.29
CA GLY A 274 1.35 10.67 5.83
C GLY A 274 2.88 10.65 5.82
N VAL A 275 3.50 11.08 4.72
CA VAL A 275 4.96 11.24 4.64
C VAL A 275 5.28 12.65 4.18
N LYS A 276 6.06 13.38 4.97
CA LYS A 276 6.46 14.76 4.66
C LYS A 276 7.97 14.90 4.66
N SER A 277 8.54 15.40 3.55
CA SER A 277 9.96 15.65 3.40
C SER A 277 10.24 16.68 2.32
N GLY A 278 11.25 17.55 2.51
CA GLY A 278 11.64 18.57 1.54
C GLY A 278 10.52 19.57 1.21
N GLY A 279 9.66 19.90 2.19
CA GLY A 279 8.53 20.83 2.00
C GLY A 279 7.32 20.25 1.27
N LYS A 280 7.36 18.97 0.87
CA LYS A 280 6.27 18.24 0.19
C LYS A 280 5.71 17.13 1.04
N SER A 281 4.44 16.77 0.80
CA SER A 281 3.72 15.77 1.56
C SER A 281 2.91 14.83 0.67
N VAL A 282 2.96 13.54 1.01
CA VAL A 282 2.16 12.48 0.36
C VAL A 282 1.28 11.81 1.39
N TRP A 283 0.01 11.62 1.06
CA TRP A 283 -0.89 10.74 1.80
C TRP A 283 -1.09 9.44 1.03
N PHE A 284 -0.84 8.31 1.69
CA PHE A 284 -1.05 6.97 1.15
C PHE A 284 -2.23 6.33 1.86
N GLY A 285 -3.30 6.08 1.14
CA GLY A 285 -4.54 5.53 1.69
C GLY A 285 -4.45 4.07 2.11
N GLY A 286 -3.57 3.29 1.47
CA GLY A 286 -3.63 1.83 1.55
C GLY A 286 -5.01 1.34 1.13
N ASP A 287 -5.55 0.35 1.84
CA ASP A 287 -6.93 -0.07 1.67
C ASP A 287 -7.85 0.61 2.66
N THR A 288 -8.97 1.09 2.15
CA THR A 288 -9.98 1.70 3.00
C THR A 288 -11.36 1.71 2.35
N GLY A 289 -12.41 1.50 3.15
CA GLY A 289 -13.77 1.92 2.84
C GLY A 289 -13.99 3.39 3.22
N TYR A 290 -15.19 3.88 2.89
CA TYR A 290 -15.61 5.24 3.23
C TYR A 290 -16.99 5.22 3.92
N ARG A 291 -17.88 4.36 3.44
CA ARG A 291 -19.23 4.16 3.99
C ARG A 291 -19.75 2.76 3.65
N SER A 292 -20.60 2.21 4.49
CA SER A 292 -21.30 0.94 4.20
C SER A 292 -22.53 1.18 3.34
N VAL A 293 -22.57 0.52 2.20
CA VAL A 293 -23.73 0.57 1.29
C VAL A 293 -24.55 -0.71 1.45
N PRO A 294 -25.90 -0.63 1.63
CA PRO A 294 -26.76 -1.80 1.72
C PRO A 294 -26.85 -2.54 0.36
N SER A 295 -27.54 -3.68 0.34
CA SER A 295 -27.87 -4.33 -0.93
C SER A 295 -28.91 -3.50 -1.68
N LEU A 296 -28.55 -3.00 -2.83
CA LEU A 296 -29.40 -2.18 -3.70
C LEU A 296 -29.69 -2.93 -5.01
N PRO A 297 -30.80 -2.60 -5.71
CA PRO A 297 -31.05 -3.10 -7.06
C PRO A 297 -29.90 -2.77 -8.01
N PRO A 298 -29.62 -3.63 -9.01
CA PRO A 298 -28.60 -3.35 -10.02
C PRO A 298 -28.82 -1.99 -10.71
N GLY A 299 -27.74 -1.20 -10.90
CA GLY A 299 -27.79 0.11 -11.55
C GLY A 299 -28.26 1.26 -10.65
N THR A 300 -28.54 1.02 -9.36
CA THR A 300 -28.85 2.08 -8.41
C THR A 300 -27.59 2.94 -8.16
N ASP A 301 -27.74 4.26 -8.30
CA ASP A 301 -26.70 5.22 -7.92
C ASP A 301 -26.75 5.43 -6.38
N ASP A 302 -25.83 4.82 -5.65
CA ASP A 302 -25.73 4.91 -4.20
C ASP A 302 -25.24 6.28 -3.71
N TYR A 303 -24.98 7.22 -4.63
CA TYR A 303 -24.71 8.63 -4.38
C TYR A 303 -25.89 9.55 -4.74
N SER A 304 -27.07 9.00 -5.06
CA SER A 304 -28.29 9.81 -5.17
C SER A 304 -28.72 10.32 -3.79
N ALA A 305 -29.51 11.42 -3.77
CA ALA A 305 -29.97 12.08 -2.54
C ALA A 305 -30.68 11.15 -1.54
N GLU A 306 -31.28 10.06 -2.02
CA GLU A 306 -31.88 9.02 -1.18
C GLU A 306 -30.90 8.40 -0.18
N PHE A 307 -29.61 8.30 -0.55
CA PHE A 307 -28.55 7.67 0.25
C PHE A 307 -27.63 8.65 1.00
N ASP A 308 -27.94 9.96 1.01
CA ASP A 308 -27.17 10.95 1.75
C ASP A 308 -27.15 10.71 3.26
N HIS A 309 -28.14 9.98 3.76
CA HIS A 309 -28.24 9.59 5.17
C HIS A 309 -27.23 8.51 5.60
N LEU A 310 -26.55 7.82 4.66
CA LEU A 310 -25.56 6.80 4.99
C LEU A 310 -24.35 7.43 5.68
N PRO A 311 -23.94 6.93 6.85
CA PRO A 311 -22.79 7.48 7.59
C PRO A 311 -21.52 7.41 6.75
N ARG A 312 -20.77 8.50 6.69
CA ARG A 312 -19.44 8.62 6.08
C ARG A 312 -18.38 8.55 7.17
N CYS A 313 -17.23 7.96 6.85
CA CYS A 313 -16.12 7.87 7.78
C CYS A 313 -15.56 9.27 8.09
N PRO A 314 -15.60 9.76 9.33
CA PRO A 314 -15.16 11.11 9.66
C PRO A 314 -13.64 11.28 9.64
N GLN A 315 -12.90 10.17 9.69
CA GLN A 315 -11.44 10.16 9.86
C GLN A 315 -10.71 10.84 8.71
N PHE A 316 -11.22 10.76 7.47
CA PHE A 316 -10.56 11.39 6.32
C PHE A 316 -10.60 12.92 6.41
N LYS A 317 -11.73 13.48 6.86
CA LYS A 317 -11.84 14.91 7.12
C LYS A 317 -10.90 15.35 8.26
N GLN A 318 -10.82 14.55 9.32
CA GLN A 318 -9.86 14.77 10.41
C GLN A 318 -8.41 14.71 9.93
N ILE A 319 -8.08 13.75 9.03
CA ILE A 319 -6.75 13.68 8.42
C ILE A 319 -6.43 14.96 7.65
N GLY A 320 -7.38 15.46 6.85
CA GLY A 320 -7.23 16.74 6.15
C GLY A 320 -7.01 17.92 7.09
N GLU A 321 -7.75 17.99 8.20
CA GLU A 321 -7.68 19.06 9.20
C GLU A 321 -6.38 19.02 10.03
N PHE A 322 -5.92 17.84 10.45
CA PHE A 322 -4.83 17.70 11.42
C PHE A 322 -3.46 17.38 10.77
N ARG A 323 -3.43 16.91 9.54
CA ARG A 323 -2.17 16.53 8.84
C ARG A 323 -2.08 17.09 7.43
N GLY A 324 -3.21 17.45 6.79
CA GLY A 324 -3.25 18.06 5.47
C GLY A 324 -2.91 19.56 5.46
N PRO A 325 -3.03 20.23 4.32
CA PRO A 325 -3.27 19.62 3.01
C PRO A 325 -2.06 18.80 2.52
N PHE A 326 -2.31 17.77 1.67
CA PHE A 326 -1.25 16.98 1.06
C PHE A 326 -1.03 17.41 -0.39
N ASP A 327 0.24 17.37 -0.85
CA ASP A 327 0.56 17.68 -2.25
C ASP A 327 0.10 16.55 -3.19
N LEU A 328 0.21 15.27 -2.73
CA LEU A 328 -0.23 14.10 -3.48
C LEU A 328 -0.96 13.09 -2.57
N GLY A 329 -2.12 12.61 -3.01
CA GLY A 329 -2.82 11.45 -2.47
C GLY A 329 -2.63 10.21 -3.33
N LEU A 330 -2.34 9.05 -2.71
CA LEU A 330 -2.37 7.74 -3.34
C LEU A 330 -3.60 7.01 -2.81
N ILE A 331 -4.69 6.98 -3.59
CA ILE A 331 -6.06 6.70 -3.10
C ILE A 331 -6.61 5.44 -3.78
N PRO A 332 -7.12 4.43 -3.03
CA PRO A 332 -7.66 3.21 -3.61
C PRO A 332 -8.95 3.48 -4.39
N ILE A 333 -9.04 2.84 -5.58
CA ILE A 333 -10.18 2.95 -6.49
C ILE A 333 -10.72 1.60 -6.98
N GLY A 334 -10.18 0.48 -6.51
CA GLY A 334 -10.52 -0.89 -6.96
C GLY A 334 -10.91 -1.82 -5.81
N ALA A 335 -11.27 -3.04 -6.14
CA ALA A 335 -11.74 -4.10 -5.24
C ALA A 335 -13.06 -3.77 -4.51
N TYR A 336 -14.01 -3.12 -5.17
CA TYR A 336 -15.21 -2.58 -4.54
C TYR A 336 -16.52 -3.32 -4.86
N TYR A 337 -16.55 -4.16 -5.91
CA TYR A 337 -17.82 -4.76 -6.35
C TYR A 337 -17.97 -6.23 -5.93
N PRO A 338 -19.13 -6.67 -5.42
CA PRO A 338 -20.36 -5.88 -5.20
C PRO A 338 -20.27 -4.96 -3.98
N ARG A 339 -20.77 -3.72 -4.13
CA ARG A 339 -20.73 -2.67 -3.11
C ARG A 339 -21.24 -3.13 -1.74
N ALA A 340 -22.37 -3.85 -1.71
CA ALA A 340 -22.96 -4.37 -0.48
C ALA A 340 -22.04 -5.31 0.32
N ALA A 341 -21.02 -5.89 -0.29
CA ALA A 341 -20.05 -6.77 0.38
C ALA A 341 -18.78 -6.04 0.78
N PHE A 342 -18.32 -5.07 -0.03
CA PHE A 342 -16.99 -4.49 0.11
C PHE A 342 -16.97 -3.02 0.53
N SER A 343 -18.04 -2.25 0.34
CA SER A 343 -18.04 -0.80 0.57
C SER A 343 -17.60 -0.37 1.97
N SER A 344 -17.81 -1.22 2.99
CA SER A 344 -17.34 -0.94 4.35
C SER A 344 -15.82 -0.96 4.52
N VAL A 345 -15.09 -1.60 3.60
CA VAL A 345 -13.63 -1.80 3.70
C VAL A 345 -12.87 -1.46 2.41
N HIS A 346 -13.58 -1.26 1.30
CA HIS A 346 -13.03 -0.84 0.01
C HIS A 346 -13.87 0.27 -0.61
N ALA A 347 -13.25 1.41 -0.82
CA ALA A 347 -13.83 2.55 -1.50
C ALA A 347 -14.02 2.24 -3.00
N ASP A 348 -15.17 2.58 -3.56
CA ASP A 348 -15.30 2.71 -5.00
C ASP A 348 -14.75 4.07 -5.47
N PRO A 349 -14.63 4.34 -6.78
CA PRO A 349 -14.12 5.61 -7.24
C PRO A 349 -14.96 6.84 -6.80
N ASN A 350 -16.25 6.69 -6.53
CA ASN A 350 -17.06 7.79 -5.98
C ASN A 350 -16.65 8.10 -4.53
N ASP A 351 -16.47 7.06 -3.70
CA ASP A 351 -15.95 7.19 -2.34
C ASP A 351 -14.53 7.77 -2.38
N ALA A 352 -13.68 7.34 -3.33
CA ALA A 352 -12.30 7.81 -3.47
C ALA A 352 -12.23 9.32 -3.76
N VAL A 353 -13.16 9.87 -4.55
CA VAL A 353 -13.22 11.32 -4.78
C VAL A 353 -13.66 12.08 -3.52
N GLU A 354 -14.54 11.52 -2.70
CA GLU A 354 -14.86 12.14 -1.39
C GLU A 354 -13.66 12.08 -0.44
N ILE A 355 -12.95 10.95 -0.38
CA ILE A 355 -11.71 10.82 0.41
C ILE A 355 -10.66 11.85 -0.06
N PHE A 356 -10.50 12.03 -1.38
CA PHE A 356 -9.61 13.04 -1.95
C PHE A 356 -9.94 14.44 -1.42
N ARG A 357 -11.22 14.80 -1.39
CA ARG A 357 -11.69 16.11 -0.88
C ARG A 357 -11.50 16.25 0.63
N ASP A 358 -11.89 15.22 1.37
CA ASP A 358 -11.84 15.21 2.84
C ASP A 358 -10.39 15.27 3.35
N THR A 359 -9.46 14.56 2.72
CA THR A 359 -8.03 14.59 3.07
C THR A 359 -7.30 15.84 2.58
N GLN A 360 -7.99 16.72 1.85
CA GLN A 360 -7.47 17.97 1.28
C GLN A 360 -6.23 17.75 0.39
N CYS A 361 -6.19 16.64 -0.35
CA CYS A 361 -5.13 16.41 -1.31
C CYS A 361 -5.24 17.38 -2.49
N LYS A 362 -4.13 17.99 -2.92
CA LYS A 362 -4.08 18.89 -4.08
C LYS A 362 -4.16 18.14 -5.40
N ARG A 363 -3.52 16.97 -5.45
CA ARG A 363 -3.48 16.02 -6.56
C ARG A 363 -3.66 14.61 -6.01
N ALA A 364 -4.10 13.67 -6.84
CA ALA A 364 -4.15 12.26 -6.46
C ALA A 364 -3.84 11.32 -7.64
N MET A 365 -3.39 10.12 -7.30
CA MET A 365 -3.25 8.97 -8.20
C MET A 365 -4.04 7.79 -7.65
N GLY A 366 -4.73 7.09 -8.56
CA GLY A 366 -5.50 5.89 -8.23
C GLY A 366 -4.59 4.69 -7.99
N ILE A 367 -4.81 3.99 -6.86
CA ILE A 367 -4.15 2.73 -6.50
C ILE A 367 -5.16 1.60 -6.36
N HIS A 368 -4.67 0.39 -6.04
CA HIS A 368 -5.45 -0.81 -5.74
C HIS A 368 -6.30 -1.33 -6.90
N TRP A 369 -5.78 -1.23 -8.11
CA TRP A 369 -6.39 -1.75 -9.34
C TRP A 369 -5.30 -2.22 -10.32
N GLY A 370 -5.68 -2.75 -11.47
CA GLY A 370 -4.76 -2.99 -12.59
C GLY A 370 -3.81 -4.18 -12.44
N THR A 371 -3.86 -4.97 -11.37
CA THR A 371 -2.87 -6.03 -11.09
C THR A 371 -3.50 -7.39 -10.81
N TRP A 372 -4.38 -7.51 -9.84
CA TRP A 372 -5.14 -8.71 -9.49
C TRP A 372 -6.63 -8.45 -9.54
N ALA A 373 -7.42 -9.42 -10.03
CA ALA A 373 -8.85 -9.41 -9.89
C ALA A 373 -9.22 -9.98 -8.51
N LEU A 374 -9.42 -9.11 -7.54
CA LEU A 374 -9.75 -9.46 -6.16
C LEU A 374 -11.26 -9.52 -5.93
N THR A 375 -12.02 -8.79 -6.73
CA THR A 375 -13.48 -8.66 -6.70
C THR A 375 -14.07 -8.82 -8.10
N MET A 376 -15.30 -8.35 -8.34
CA MET A 376 -16.04 -8.71 -9.55
C MET A 376 -16.26 -7.54 -10.53
N GLU A 377 -15.71 -6.35 -10.26
CA GLU A 377 -15.72 -5.26 -11.25
C GLU A 377 -14.83 -5.59 -12.46
N GLU A 378 -15.18 -5.09 -13.64
CA GLU A 378 -14.35 -5.23 -14.83
C GLU A 378 -13.01 -4.46 -14.66
N VAL A 379 -11.95 -4.99 -15.26
CA VAL A 379 -10.57 -4.51 -15.09
C VAL A 379 -10.39 -3.00 -15.31
N LEU A 380 -11.14 -2.44 -16.26
CA LEU A 380 -11.06 -1.02 -16.61
C LEU A 380 -12.21 -0.16 -16.04
N ASP A 381 -13.07 -0.74 -15.22
CA ASP A 381 -14.13 0.02 -14.55
C ASP A 381 -13.57 1.04 -13.55
N PRO A 382 -12.54 0.74 -12.71
CA PRO A 382 -12.03 1.72 -11.75
C PRO A 382 -11.64 3.07 -12.38
N PRO A 383 -10.79 3.16 -13.41
CA PRO A 383 -10.45 4.44 -14.04
C PRO A 383 -11.61 5.09 -14.77
N LYS A 384 -12.53 4.30 -15.35
CA LYS A 384 -13.72 4.83 -16.05
C LYS A 384 -14.69 5.47 -15.05
N VAL A 385 -15.02 4.75 -13.97
CA VAL A 385 -15.92 5.24 -12.92
C VAL A 385 -15.30 6.44 -12.19
N LEU A 386 -13.96 6.48 -12.02
CA LEU A 386 -13.26 7.64 -11.46
C LEU A 386 -13.52 8.90 -12.28
N LYS A 387 -13.39 8.85 -13.60
CA LYS A 387 -13.68 10.00 -14.47
C LYS A 387 -15.14 10.45 -14.37
N GLU A 388 -16.08 9.51 -14.32
CA GLU A 388 -17.49 9.81 -14.11
C GLU A 388 -17.75 10.46 -12.74
N ALA A 389 -17.08 9.96 -11.68
CA ALA A 389 -17.20 10.49 -10.33
C ALA A 389 -16.66 11.92 -10.22
N LEU A 390 -15.52 12.21 -10.87
CA LEU A 390 -14.95 13.56 -10.94
C LEU A 390 -15.89 14.52 -11.69
N ARG A 391 -16.41 14.10 -12.85
CA ARG A 391 -17.35 14.89 -13.66
C ARG A 391 -18.62 15.24 -12.87
N LYS A 392 -19.21 14.28 -12.17
CA LYS A 392 -20.39 14.50 -11.32
C LYS A 392 -20.16 15.57 -10.24
N ARG A 393 -18.92 15.79 -9.83
CA ARG A 393 -18.51 16.76 -8.80
C ARG A 393 -17.91 18.06 -9.34
N GLY A 394 -17.90 18.23 -10.68
CA GLY A 394 -17.33 19.43 -11.34
C GLY A 394 -15.81 19.51 -11.22
N ILE A 395 -15.13 18.38 -10.95
CA ILE A 395 -13.67 18.29 -10.88
C ILE A 395 -13.16 17.87 -12.27
N PRO A 396 -12.03 18.47 -12.77
CA PRO A 396 -11.43 18.06 -14.04
C PRO A 396 -11.10 16.57 -14.04
N GLU A 397 -11.45 15.87 -15.13
CA GLU A 397 -11.23 14.43 -15.30
C GLU A 397 -9.76 14.05 -15.51
N ILE A 398 -8.90 15.04 -15.73
CA ILE A 398 -7.46 14.88 -15.98
C ILE A 398 -6.71 15.97 -15.20
N GLY A 399 -5.56 15.63 -14.66
CA GLY A 399 -4.63 16.55 -14.02
C GLY A 399 -4.95 16.86 -12.56
N VAL A 400 -6.00 16.27 -11.97
CA VAL A 400 -6.37 16.47 -10.56
C VAL A 400 -6.33 15.15 -9.80
N PHE A 401 -7.10 14.15 -10.23
CA PHE A 401 -7.07 12.80 -9.70
C PHE A 401 -6.99 11.84 -10.90
N ASP A 402 -5.81 11.29 -11.13
CA ASP A 402 -5.50 10.55 -12.33
C ASP A 402 -5.16 9.08 -12.04
N VAL A 403 -4.98 8.34 -13.12
CA VAL A 403 -4.32 7.04 -13.17
C VAL A 403 -3.20 7.12 -14.21
N CYS A 404 -2.27 6.17 -14.17
CA CYS A 404 -1.19 6.06 -15.17
C CYS A 404 -0.93 4.60 -15.52
N ASP A 405 0.01 4.35 -16.43
CA ASP A 405 0.45 3.02 -16.76
C ASP A 405 1.32 2.42 -15.63
N ILE A 406 1.31 1.10 -15.46
CA ILE A 406 2.19 0.44 -14.51
C ILE A 406 3.66 0.66 -14.95
N GLY A 407 4.51 1.16 -14.06
CA GLY A 407 5.89 1.55 -14.35
C GLY A 407 6.06 3.01 -14.77
N GLU A 408 4.97 3.73 -15.07
CA GLU A 408 5.03 5.15 -15.41
C GLU A 408 5.26 6.00 -14.16
N ALA A 409 6.07 7.05 -14.31
CA ALA A 409 6.32 8.07 -13.30
C ALA A 409 5.60 9.38 -13.65
N ARG A 410 5.01 10.00 -12.63
CA ARG A 410 4.39 11.34 -12.73
C ARG A 410 5.04 12.31 -11.76
N GLU A 411 5.13 13.58 -12.15
CA GLU A 411 5.70 14.64 -11.34
C GLU A 411 4.61 15.60 -10.82
N PHE A 412 4.78 16.05 -9.57
CA PHE A 412 3.82 16.90 -8.86
C PHE A 412 4.58 18.06 -8.20
N SER A 413 4.19 19.28 -8.58
CA SER A 413 4.75 20.55 -8.07
C SER A 413 4.18 20.92 -6.70
#